data_003080e3cf6e28e02cda0e61c682700b
#
_entry.id   003080e3cf6e28e02cda0e61c682700b
#
_cell.length_a   1.000
_cell.length_b   1.000
_cell.length_c   1.000
_cell.angle_alpha   90.00
_cell.angle_beta   90.00
_cell.angle_gamma   90.00
#
_symmetry.space_group_name_H-M   'P 1'
#
loop_
_entity.id
_entity.type
_entity.pdbx_description
1 polymer ?
#
loop_
_entity_poly.entity_id
_entity_poly.type
_entity_poly.pdbx_seq_one_letter_code
_entity_poly.pdbx_strand_id
1 'polypeptide(L)'
;MDWIYGIHAVQTMLKSAPGRVRELHVQRGRQDDRLQKIHKLAEQHGVTLQWATVKNLDDKVEGRHQGVIALCEEGQTYDEAFLMEMMKKQGNRALFLVLDGVTDPHNLGACLRSADGAGVHAVIVPKDNSVGLTPVVQKVACGAAESMPLVMVTNLTRTLEKL
;
A
#
# COMPACT_ATOMS: atom_id res chain seq x y z
N MET A 1 0.52 -4.53 -11.05
CA MET A 1 -0.92 -4.33 -10.71
C MET A 1 -1.44 -5.59 -10.07
N ASP A 2 -2.04 -5.49 -8.88
CA ASP A 2 -2.53 -6.65 -8.14
C ASP A 2 -3.96 -6.46 -7.65
N TRP A 3 -4.66 -7.58 -7.48
CA TRP A 3 -5.98 -7.58 -6.92
C TRP A 3 -5.94 -7.51 -5.40
N ILE A 4 -6.55 -6.50 -4.81
CA ILE A 4 -6.90 -6.48 -3.40
C ILE A 4 -8.36 -6.89 -3.22
N TYR A 5 -8.68 -7.56 -2.14
CA TYR A 5 -10.02 -8.09 -1.90
C TYR A 5 -10.44 -8.02 -0.44
N GLY A 6 -11.74 -8.02 -0.24
CA GLY A 6 -12.36 -7.87 1.08
C GLY A 6 -12.68 -6.42 1.43
N ILE A 7 -13.78 -6.27 2.17
CA ILE A 7 -14.40 -4.96 2.46
C ILE A 7 -13.42 -3.99 3.10
N HIS A 8 -12.69 -4.43 4.12
CA HIS A 8 -11.78 -3.55 4.85
C HIS A 8 -10.60 -3.08 3.98
N ALA A 9 -10.00 -4.00 3.23
CA ALA A 9 -8.84 -3.68 2.37
C ALA A 9 -9.22 -2.69 1.27
N VAL A 10 -10.33 -2.94 0.56
CA VAL A 10 -10.81 -2.06 -0.50
C VAL A 10 -11.26 -0.70 0.06
N GLN A 11 -11.93 -0.67 1.20
CA GLN A 11 -12.31 0.57 1.86
C GLN A 11 -11.09 1.41 2.26
N THR A 12 -10.05 0.79 2.80
CA THR A 12 -8.80 1.48 3.16
C THR A 12 -8.13 2.05 1.91
N MET A 13 -8.03 1.28 0.83
CA MET A 13 -7.45 1.74 -0.43
C MET A 13 -8.21 2.94 -1.03
N LEU A 14 -9.54 2.89 -1.05
CA LEU A 14 -10.36 4.00 -1.55
C LEU A 14 -10.21 5.28 -0.72
N LYS A 15 -9.89 5.16 0.58
CA LYS A 15 -9.66 6.31 1.46
C LYS A 15 -8.25 6.89 1.33
N SER A 16 -7.23 6.02 1.24
CA SER A 16 -5.82 6.43 1.30
C SER A 16 -5.22 6.72 -0.07
N ALA A 17 -5.60 5.95 -1.11
CA ALA A 17 -5.01 6.04 -2.44
C ALA A 17 -6.02 5.73 -3.55
N PRO A 18 -7.16 6.43 -3.65
CA PRO A 18 -8.20 6.15 -4.64
C PRO A 18 -7.69 6.24 -6.09
N GLY A 19 -6.75 7.13 -6.37
CA GLY A 19 -6.15 7.30 -7.70
C GLY A 19 -5.35 6.09 -8.21
N ARG A 20 -5.05 5.14 -7.33
CA ARG A 20 -4.36 3.88 -7.69
C ARG A 20 -5.32 2.74 -8.01
N VAL A 21 -6.62 2.91 -7.74
CA VAL A 21 -7.66 1.93 -8.08
C VAL A 21 -7.98 2.05 -9.58
N ARG A 22 -7.67 1.02 -10.36
CA ARG A 22 -7.92 0.96 -11.80
C ARG A 22 -9.27 0.30 -12.11
N GLU A 23 -9.62 -0.73 -11.36
CA GLU A 23 -10.91 -1.40 -11.46
C GLU A 23 -11.47 -1.66 -10.07
N LEU A 24 -12.75 -1.47 -9.89
CA LEU A 24 -13.48 -1.80 -8.67
C LEU A 24 -14.69 -2.66 -9.03
N HIS A 25 -14.69 -3.90 -8.55
CA HIS A 25 -15.79 -4.84 -8.79
C HIS A 25 -16.53 -5.13 -7.50
N VAL A 26 -17.85 -5.02 -7.57
CA VAL A 26 -18.75 -5.26 -6.43
C VAL A 26 -19.82 -6.28 -6.83
N GLN A 27 -20.11 -7.20 -5.93
CA GLN A 27 -21.08 -8.26 -6.13
C GLN A 27 -22.49 -7.67 -6.37
N ARG A 28 -23.10 -8.05 -7.49
CA ARG A 28 -24.47 -7.68 -7.84
C ARG A 28 -25.47 -8.31 -6.86
N GLY A 29 -26.50 -7.55 -6.48
CA GLY A 29 -27.64 -8.05 -5.70
C GLY A 29 -27.37 -8.25 -4.21
N ARG A 30 -26.16 -7.99 -3.73
CA ARG A 30 -25.88 -8.01 -2.31
C ARG A 30 -26.17 -6.65 -1.67
N GLN A 31 -27.20 -6.61 -0.82
CA GLN A 31 -27.51 -5.45 0.00
C GLN A 31 -26.80 -5.61 1.34
N ASP A 32 -25.68 -4.90 1.51
CA ASP A 32 -24.85 -4.89 2.71
C ASP A 32 -24.41 -3.44 2.96
N ASP A 33 -24.68 -2.91 4.13
CA ASP A 33 -24.32 -1.53 4.51
C ASP A 33 -22.82 -1.24 4.32
N ARG A 34 -21.99 -2.27 4.44
CA ARG A 34 -20.54 -2.16 4.24
C ARG A 34 -20.19 -1.96 2.77
N LEU A 35 -20.89 -2.65 1.86
CA LEU A 35 -20.75 -2.46 0.41
C LEU A 35 -21.30 -1.11 -0.03
N GLN A 36 -22.37 -0.61 0.60
CA GLN A 36 -22.88 0.74 0.34
C GLN A 36 -21.85 1.82 0.73
N LYS A 37 -21.08 1.62 1.81
CA LYS A 37 -19.98 2.53 2.16
C LYS A 37 -18.89 2.54 1.11
N ILE A 38 -18.56 1.40 0.53
CA ILE A 38 -17.60 1.30 -0.59
C ILE A 38 -18.12 2.04 -1.81
N HIS A 39 -19.41 1.86 -2.15
CA HIS A 39 -20.04 2.58 -3.24
C HIS A 39 -19.92 4.10 -3.07
N LYS A 40 -20.29 4.61 -1.90
CA LYS A 40 -20.17 6.04 -1.58
C LYS A 40 -18.74 6.56 -1.68
N LEU A 41 -17.76 5.80 -1.18
CA LEU A 41 -16.35 6.17 -1.28
C LEU A 41 -15.87 6.19 -2.73
N ALA A 42 -16.26 5.19 -3.53
CA ALA A 42 -15.92 5.15 -4.95
C ALA A 42 -16.49 6.37 -5.68
N GLU A 43 -17.74 6.71 -5.44
CA GLU A 43 -18.42 7.88 -6.02
C GLU A 43 -17.73 9.19 -5.58
N GLN A 44 -17.41 9.36 -4.31
CA GLN A 44 -16.71 10.54 -3.77
C GLN A 44 -15.35 10.78 -4.42
N HIS A 45 -14.66 9.71 -4.79
CA HIS A 45 -13.32 9.77 -5.38
C HIS A 45 -13.29 9.57 -6.91
N GLY A 46 -14.46 9.48 -7.55
CA GLY A 46 -14.54 9.31 -9.00
C GLY A 46 -14.07 7.94 -9.50
N VAL A 47 -14.06 6.92 -8.64
CA VAL A 47 -13.68 5.55 -9.00
C VAL A 47 -14.90 4.84 -9.59
N THR A 48 -14.76 4.39 -10.85
CA THR A 48 -15.86 3.68 -11.54
C THR A 48 -16.05 2.29 -10.94
N LEU A 49 -17.28 2.00 -10.50
CA LEU A 49 -17.68 0.72 -9.97
C LEU A 49 -18.29 -0.16 -11.04
N GLN A 50 -17.87 -1.43 -11.09
CA GLN A 50 -18.41 -2.46 -11.97
C GLN A 50 -19.16 -3.52 -11.17
N TRP A 51 -20.38 -3.88 -11.62
CA TRP A 51 -21.15 -4.95 -11.00
C TRP A 51 -20.70 -6.31 -11.52
N ALA A 52 -20.37 -7.23 -10.64
CA ALA A 52 -19.89 -8.56 -10.98
C ALA A 52 -20.72 -9.66 -10.30
N THR A 53 -20.71 -10.86 -10.90
CA THR A 53 -21.22 -12.07 -10.25
C THR A 53 -20.20 -12.62 -9.27
N VAL A 54 -20.62 -13.47 -8.31
CA VAL A 54 -19.69 -14.14 -7.37
C VAL A 54 -18.62 -14.91 -8.14
N LYS A 55 -19.03 -15.65 -9.18
CA LYS A 55 -18.11 -16.41 -10.02
C LYS A 55 -17.03 -15.51 -10.65
N ASN A 56 -17.40 -14.34 -11.17
CA ASN A 56 -16.44 -13.41 -11.78
C ASN A 56 -15.45 -12.84 -10.75
N LEU A 57 -15.85 -12.77 -9.47
CA LEU A 57 -14.94 -12.36 -8.39
C LEU A 57 -14.01 -13.51 -7.98
N ASP A 58 -14.55 -14.73 -7.86
CA ASP A 58 -13.78 -15.93 -7.52
C ASP A 58 -12.73 -16.26 -8.60
N ASP A 59 -13.05 -16.02 -9.88
CA ASP A 59 -12.11 -16.24 -10.99
C ASP A 59 -10.89 -15.28 -10.96
N LYS A 60 -10.99 -14.15 -10.25
CA LYS A 60 -9.95 -13.11 -10.20
C LYS A 60 -9.08 -13.17 -8.95
N VAL A 61 -9.57 -13.74 -7.86
CA VAL A 61 -8.86 -13.78 -6.57
C VAL A 61 -9.06 -15.10 -5.84
N GLU A 62 -7.99 -15.65 -5.32
CA GLU A 62 -8.01 -16.82 -4.45
C GLU A 62 -8.17 -16.35 -2.99
N GLY A 63 -9.40 -16.25 -2.50
CA GLY A 63 -9.62 -15.87 -1.11
C GLY A 63 -11.00 -15.27 -0.81
N ARG A 64 -11.23 -14.96 0.45
CA ARG A 64 -12.53 -14.46 0.92
C ARG A 64 -12.75 -12.99 0.54
N HIS A 65 -13.22 -12.74 -0.67
CA HIS A 65 -13.42 -11.39 -1.22
C HIS A 65 -14.58 -10.61 -0.61
N GLN A 66 -15.49 -11.26 0.12
CA GLN A 66 -16.62 -10.60 0.79
C GLN A 66 -17.53 -9.77 -0.14
N GLY A 67 -17.54 -10.08 -1.43
CA GLY A 67 -18.33 -9.39 -2.44
C GLY A 67 -17.68 -8.15 -3.03
N VAL A 68 -16.38 -7.91 -2.79
CA VAL A 68 -15.66 -6.77 -3.37
C VAL A 68 -14.19 -7.08 -3.63
N ILE A 69 -13.72 -6.67 -4.81
CA ILE A 69 -12.32 -6.70 -5.22
C ILE A 69 -11.95 -5.41 -5.95
N ALA A 70 -10.69 -5.01 -5.89
CA ALA A 70 -10.18 -3.86 -6.63
C ALA A 70 -8.81 -4.19 -7.24
N LEU A 71 -8.63 -3.87 -8.53
CA LEU A 71 -7.33 -3.91 -9.20
C LEU A 71 -6.61 -2.60 -8.92
N CYS A 72 -5.45 -2.70 -8.27
CA CYS A 72 -4.70 -1.53 -7.85
C CYS A 72 -3.29 -1.52 -8.44
N GLU A 73 -2.78 -0.32 -8.71
CA GLU A 73 -1.36 -0.14 -8.97
C GLU A 73 -0.54 -0.35 -7.69
N GLU A 74 0.69 -0.82 -7.85
CA GLU A 74 1.64 -0.90 -6.74
C GLU A 74 1.95 0.48 -6.17
N GLY A 75 2.37 0.52 -4.90
CA GLY A 75 2.80 1.74 -4.26
C GLY A 75 4.05 2.32 -4.91
N GLN A 76 4.16 3.63 -4.87
CA GLN A 76 5.36 4.31 -5.33
C GLN A 76 6.50 4.02 -4.34
N THR A 77 7.62 3.53 -4.87
CA THR A 77 8.88 3.43 -4.13
C THR A 77 9.85 4.53 -4.60
N TYR A 78 10.79 4.86 -3.75
CA TYR A 78 11.78 5.92 -3.98
C TYR A 78 13.18 5.34 -4.05
N ASP A 79 14.11 6.11 -4.57
CA ASP A 79 15.50 5.74 -4.73
C ASP A 79 16.45 6.47 -3.77
N GLU A 80 17.75 6.19 -3.89
CA GLU A 80 18.79 6.83 -3.07
C GLU A 80 18.86 8.35 -3.30
N ALA A 81 18.55 8.85 -4.50
CA ALA A 81 18.57 10.28 -4.79
C ALA A 81 17.50 11.02 -3.97
N PHE A 82 16.29 10.48 -3.92
CA PHE A 82 15.22 11.00 -3.06
C PHE A 82 15.63 11.04 -1.59
N LEU A 83 16.29 9.98 -1.10
CA LEU A 83 16.78 9.92 0.28
C LEU A 83 17.79 11.02 0.59
N MET A 84 18.75 11.28 -0.33
CA MET A 84 19.74 12.34 -0.16
C MET A 84 19.11 13.74 -0.14
N GLU A 85 18.10 13.99 -0.95
CA GLU A 85 17.33 15.24 -0.94
C GLU A 85 16.57 15.41 0.38
N MET A 86 15.93 14.35 0.85
CA MET A 86 15.22 14.35 2.12
C MET A 86 16.17 14.64 3.31
N MET A 87 17.35 14.03 3.31
CA MET A 87 18.37 14.27 4.33
C MET A 87 18.81 15.73 4.33
N LYS A 88 19.07 16.34 3.17
CA LYS A 88 19.40 17.77 3.06
C LYS A 88 18.30 18.67 3.62
N LYS A 89 17.04 18.33 3.33
CA LYS A 89 15.87 19.09 3.79
C LYS A 89 15.66 19.00 5.30
N GLN A 90 15.83 17.83 5.88
CA GLN A 90 15.60 17.59 7.32
C GLN A 90 16.81 17.93 8.18
N GLY A 91 18.03 17.82 7.64
CA GLY A 91 19.28 18.04 8.37
C GLY A 91 19.37 17.11 9.60
N ASN A 92 19.82 17.63 10.72
CA ASN A 92 20.01 16.87 11.97
C ASN A 92 18.70 16.35 12.59
N ARG A 93 17.54 16.66 12.01
CA ARG A 93 16.25 16.13 12.44
C ARG A 93 15.81 14.90 11.64
N ALA A 94 16.59 14.49 10.65
CA ALA A 94 16.28 13.31 9.86
C ALA A 94 16.26 12.05 10.74
N LEU A 95 15.15 11.32 10.66
CA LEU A 95 14.98 10.03 11.33
C LEU A 95 14.59 9.00 10.26
N PHE A 96 15.43 8.00 10.08
CA PHE A 96 15.22 6.92 9.12
C PHE A 96 15.14 5.58 9.82
N LEU A 97 14.26 4.70 9.32
CA LEU A 97 14.21 3.30 9.72
C LEU A 97 14.86 2.46 8.62
N VAL A 98 15.86 1.69 9.00
CA VAL A 98 16.53 0.76 8.08
C VAL A 98 16.07 -0.66 8.36
N LEU A 99 15.60 -1.35 7.32
CA LEU A 99 15.17 -2.75 7.41
C LEU A 99 16.01 -3.58 6.44
N ASP A 100 16.84 -4.46 6.99
CA ASP A 100 17.66 -5.38 6.20
C ASP A 100 17.05 -6.79 6.24
N GLY A 101 16.77 -7.37 5.07
CA GLY A 101 16.28 -8.73 4.94
C GLY A 101 14.81 -8.96 5.36
N VAL A 102 13.98 -7.93 5.37
CA VAL A 102 12.54 -8.07 5.62
C VAL A 102 11.82 -8.48 4.34
N THR A 103 11.53 -9.78 4.22
CA THR A 103 10.90 -10.39 3.05
C THR A 103 9.41 -10.68 3.22
N ASP A 104 8.94 -10.76 4.46
CA ASP A 104 7.52 -10.98 4.74
C ASP A 104 6.70 -9.69 4.59
N PRO A 105 5.67 -9.69 3.70
CA PRO A 105 4.80 -8.53 3.49
C PRO A 105 4.08 -8.04 4.75
N HIS A 106 3.69 -8.93 5.66
CA HIS A 106 3.03 -8.55 6.92
C HIS A 106 3.99 -7.80 7.84
N ASN A 107 5.24 -8.24 7.93
CA ASN A 107 6.26 -7.58 8.74
C ASN A 107 6.60 -6.20 8.17
N LEU A 108 6.79 -6.07 6.86
CA LEU A 108 7.04 -4.77 6.25
C LEU A 108 5.85 -3.80 6.48
N GLY A 109 4.62 -4.25 6.28
CA GLY A 109 3.42 -3.44 6.52
C GLY A 109 3.32 -2.96 7.97
N ALA A 110 3.64 -3.83 8.95
CA ALA A 110 3.67 -3.48 10.37
C ALA A 110 4.79 -2.47 10.68
N CYS A 111 5.97 -2.62 10.08
CA CYS A 111 7.08 -1.67 10.22
C CYS A 111 6.73 -0.28 9.67
N LEU A 112 6.11 -0.21 8.47
CA LEU A 112 5.67 1.06 7.88
C LEU A 112 4.67 1.77 8.78
N ARG A 113 3.70 1.04 9.33
CA ARG A 113 2.71 1.60 10.26
C ARG A 113 3.36 2.13 11.54
N SER A 114 4.32 1.40 12.10
CA SER A 114 5.05 1.83 13.30
C SER A 114 5.94 3.04 13.02
N ALA A 115 6.60 3.07 11.86
CA ALA A 115 7.44 4.17 11.40
C ALA A 115 6.62 5.47 11.23
N ASP A 116 5.44 5.38 10.62
CA ASP A 116 4.52 6.50 10.45
C ASP A 116 4.09 7.08 11.82
N GLY A 117 3.69 6.22 12.75
CA GLY A 117 3.33 6.62 14.11
C GLY A 117 4.48 7.19 14.94
N ALA A 118 5.72 6.82 14.63
CA ALA A 118 6.92 7.32 15.30
C ALA A 118 7.52 8.59 14.68
N GLY A 119 6.92 9.10 13.59
CA GLY A 119 7.44 10.30 12.90
C GLY A 119 8.72 10.06 12.12
N VAL A 120 8.98 8.82 11.67
CA VAL A 120 10.07 8.48 10.76
C VAL A 120 9.85 9.19 9.42
N HIS A 121 10.92 9.69 8.79
CA HIS A 121 10.84 10.42 7.53
C HIS A 121 10.88 9.50 6.30
N ALA A 122 11.58 8.38 6.38
CA ALA A 122 11.59 7.33 5.36
C ALA A 122 12.00 5.98 5.94
N VAL A 123 11.52 4.90 5.30
CA VAL A 123 11.98 3.53 5.55
C VAL A 123 12.89 3.12 4.41
N ILE A 124 14.07 2.61 4.73
CA ILE A 124 15.11 2.23 3.77
C ILE A 124 15.24 0.72 3.75
N VAL A 125 15.16 0.12 2.57
CA VAL A 125 15.32 -1.32 2.35
C VAL A 125 16.29 -1.60 1.20
N PRO A 126 17.05 -2.71 1.21
CA PRO A 126 17.78 -3.13 0.02
C PRO A 126 16.80 -3.60 -1.07
N LYS A 127 17.15 -3.44 -2.34
CA LYS A 127 16.35 -3.99 -3.47
C LYS A 127 16.30 -5.52 -3.44
N ASP A 128 17.43 -6.12 -3.08
CA ASP A 128 17.54 -7.57 -2.95
C ASP A 128 17.11 -8.02 -1.55
N ASN A 129 16.46 -9.18 -1.47
CA ASN A 129 15.96 -9.75 -0.20
C ASN A 129 15.02 -8.83 0.59
N SER A 130 14.22 -8.04 -0.11
CA SER A 130 13.14 -7.28 0.49
C SER A 130 11.87 -7.38 -0.34
N VAL A 131 10.74 -7.10 0.28
CA VAL A 131 9.45 -7.00 -0.40
C VAL A 131 9.13 -5.53 -0.70
N GLY A 132 8.54 -5.27 -1.88
CA GLY A 132 8.07 -3.94 -2.27
C GLY A 132 6.69 -3.60 -1.67
N LEU A 133 6.11 -2.49 -2.11
CA LEU A 133 4.76 -2.05 -1.69
C LEU A 133 3.64 -2.86 -2.37
N THR A 134 3.62 -4.16 -2.10
CA THR A 134 2.56 -5.06 -2.57
C THR A 134 1.21 -4.73 -1.94
N PRO A 135 0.08 -5.18 -2.50
CA PRO A 135 -1.24 -5.00 -1.91
C PRO A 135 -1.36 -5.55 -0.48
N VAL A 136 -0.65 -6.63 -0.16
CA VAL A 136 -0.61 -7.18 1.20
C VAL A 136 0.07 -6.20 2.16
N VAL A 137 1.23 -5.64 1.77
CA VAL A 137 1.95 -4.61 2.55
C VAL A 137 1.04 -3.41 2.80
N GLN A 138 0.38 -2.91 1.76
CA GLN A 138 -0.52 -1.77 1.86
C GLN A 138 -1.71 -2.02 2.79
N LYS A 139 -2.30 -3.21 2.69
CA LYS A 139 -3.38 -3.64 3.58
C LYS A 139 -2.94 -3.65 5.05
N VAL A 140 -1.79 -4.21 5.36
CA VAL A 140 -1.27 -4.32 6.74
C VAL A 140 -0.82 -2.96 7.26
N ALA A 141 -0.22 -2.14 6.42
CA ALA A 141 0.21 -0.78 6.77
C ALA A 141 -0.96 0.17 7.08
N CYS A 142 -2.21 -0.19 6.74
CA CYS A 142 -3.42 0.59 7.07
C CYS A 142 -3.35 2.07 6.63
N GLY A 143 -2.83 2.34 5.44
CA GLY A 143 -2.66 3.69 4.90
C GLY A 143 -1.28 4.30 5.13
N ALA A 144 -0.49 3.81 6.08
CA ALA A 144 0.88 4.29 6.30
C ALA A 144 1.80 4.07 5.08
N ALA A 145 1.49 3.10 4.21
CA ALA A 145 2.22 2.89 2.96
C ALA A 145 2.10 4.06 1.96
N GLU A 146 1.13 4.95 2.13
CA GLU A 146 0.93 6.13 1.27
C GLU A 146 1.64 7.39 1.84
N SER A 147 1.78 7.46 3.16
CA SER A 147 2.43 8.59 3.85
C SER A 147 3.91 8.36 4.11
N MET A 148 4.32 7.08 4.31
CA MET A 148 5.69 6.70 4.64
C MET A 148 6.48 6.33 3.39
N PRO A 149 7.44 7.16 2.94
CA PRO A 149 8.29 6.84 1.80
C PRO A 149 9.09 5.55 2.03
N LEU A 150 8.92 4.56 1.14
CA LEU A 150 9.77 3.37 1.07
C LEU A 150 10.88 3.62 0.05
N VAL A 151 12.10 3.71 0.53
CA VAL A 151 13.30 3.93 -0.29
C VAL A 151 13.99 2.60 -0.54
N MET A 152 14.13 2.21 -1.80
CA MET A 152 14.80 0.98 -2.22
C MET A 152 16.20 1.28 -2.74
N VAL A 153 17.23 0.76 -2.07
CA VAL A 153 18.63 1.02 -2.41
C VAL A 153 19.34 -0.24 -2.90
N THR A 154 20.29 -0.09 -3.82
CA THR A 154 21.03 -1.24 -4.37
C THR A 154 22.09 -1.76 -3.39
N ASN A 155 22.73 -0.88 -2.62
CA ASN A 155 23.75 -1.25 -1.65
C ASN A 155 23.50 -0.49 -0.35
N LEU A 156 22.96 -1.19 0.63
CA LEU A 156 22.55 -0.61 1.91
C LEU A 156 23.74 -0.02 2.67
N THR A 157 24.85 -0.75 2.79
CA THR A 157 26.06 -0.30 3.48
C THR A 157 26.58 1.02 2.89
N ARG A 158 26.76 1.07 1.57
CA ARG A 158 27.23 2.27 0.89
C ARG A 158 26.26 3.45 1.05
N THR A 159 24.96 3.18 1.07
CA THR A 159 23.95 4.24 1.29
C THR A 159 24.06 4.78 2.71
N LEU A 160 24.21 3.91 3.70
CA LEU A 160 24.37 4.33 5.11
C LEU A 160 25.65 5.14 5.35
N GLU A 161 26.73 4.82 4.65
CA GLU A 161 27.99 5.61 4.73
C GLU A 161 27.86 7.04 4.20
N LYS A 162 26.82 7.31 3.38
CA LYS A 162 26.54 8.64 2.83
C LYS A 162 25.58 9.47 3.68
N LEU A 163 24.89 8.84 4.63
CA LEU A 163 23.94 9.51 5.53
C LEU A 163 24.68 10.09 6.74
#